data_1e3f76905a01f06bd7732f5315f7fbbd
#
_entry.id   1e3f76905a01f06bd7732f5315f7fbbd
#
_cell.length_a   1.000
_cell.length_b   1.000
_cell.length_c   1.000
_cell.angle_alpha   90.00
_cell.angle_beta   90.00
_cell.angle_gamma   90.00
#
_symmetry.space_group_name_H-M   'P 1'
#
loop_
_entity.id
_entity.type
_entity.pdbx_description
1 polymer ?
#
loop_
_entity_poly.entity_id
_entity_poly.type
_entity_poly.pdbx_seq_one_letter_code
_entity_poly.pdbx_strand_id
1 'polypeptide(L)'
;MRLLTGGVAHVAAIIEEDLKDRVTGLQKSHISGLADLSASVLATRNVNTGEWISIIPRHADEKSRERYISRFLSNKLIKPNLVMKGFIPELLSMCGTNGKIAILMLDQSKISDGFECLMVSLKVGERAMPVAWKIVETKGAIGFNVQEELLNSVLDMIPSEVSIFLAADRGGLN
;
A
#
# COMPACT_ATOMS: atom_id res chain seq x y z
N MET A 1 -14.86 -7.89 -19.55
CA MET A 1 -15.87 -8.63 -18.77
C MET A 1 -16.29 -7.72 -17.62
N ARG A 2 -17.49 -7.16 -17.62
CA ARG A 2 -18.01 -6.34 -16.51
C ARG A 2 -18.31 -7.28 -15.34
N LEU A 3 -17.54 -7.19 -14.25
CA LEU A 3 -17.96 -7.76 -12.98
C LEU A 3 -19.25 -7.05 -12.58
N LEU A 4 -20.34 -7.81 -12.45
CA LEU A 4 -21.60 -7.30 -11.91
C LEU A 4 -21.31 -6.70 -10.52
N THR A 5 -21.99 -5.64 -10.15
CA THR A 5 -21.87 -4.98 -8.83
C THR A 5 -21.90 -5.96 -7.65
N GLY A 6 -22.63 -7.08 -7.79
CA GLY A 6 -22.64 -8.18 -6.82
C GLY A 6 -21.28 -8.89 -6.66
N GLY A 7 -20.49 -9.00 -7.74
CA GLY A 7 -19.14 -9.58 -7.67
C GLY A 7 -18.16 -8.67 -6.93
N VAL A 8 -18.24 -7.35 -7.13
CA VAL A 8 -17.36 -6.39 -6.44
C VAL A 8 -17.69 -6.35 -4.94
N ALA A 9 -18.97 -6.38 -4.58
CA ALA A 9 -19.40 -6.42 -3.18
C ALA A 9 -18.92 -7.70 -2.46
N HIS A 10 -18.95 -8.83 -3.15
CA HIS A 10 -18.44 -10.09 -2.60
C HIS A 10 -16.92 -10.04 -2.37
N VAL A 11 -16.16 -9.53 -3.34
CA VAL A 11 -14.71 -9.33 -3.20
C VAL A 11 -14.40 -8.35 -2.07
N ALA A 12 -15.14 -7.24 -1.97
CA ALA A 12 -14.98 -6.28 -0.88
C ALA A 12 -15.21 -6.93 0.50
N ALA A 13 -16.22 -7.78 0.63
CA ALA A 13 -16.50 -8.49 1.89
C ALA A 13 -15.36 -9.44 2.29
N ILE A 14 -14.78 -10.17 1.33
CA ILE A 14 -13.61 -11.04 1.59
C ILE A 14 -12.40 -10.22 2.03
N ILE A 15 -12.11 -9.11 1.33
CA ILE A 15 -11.00 -8.22 1.69
C ILE A 15 -11.25 -7.57 3.06
N GLU A 16 -12.48 -7.16 3.35
CA GLU A 16 -12.82 -6.56 4.66
C GLU A 16 -12.57 -7.54 5.80
N GLU A 17 -12.91 -8.82 5.63
CA GLU A 17 -12.68 -9.86 6.64
C GLU A 17 -11.20 -10.09 6.87
N ASP A 18 -10.41 -10.26 5.81
CA ASP A 18 -8.95 -10.42 5.91
C ASP A 18 -8.27 -9.19 6.55
N LEU A 19 -8.70 -7.98 6.20
CA LEU A 19 -8.18 -6.76 6.80
C LEU A 19 -8.50 -6.62 8.29
N LYS A 20 -9.67 -7.07 8.75
CA LYS A 20 -10.02 -7.05 10.18
C LYS A 20 -9.08 -7.86 11.02
N ASP A 21 -8.63 -9.01 10.50
CA ASP A 21 -7.73 -9.91 11.21
C ASP A 21 -6.29 -9.38 11.22
N ARG A 22 -5.88 -8.71 10.15
CA ARG A 22 -4.49 -8.25 9.96
C ARG A 22 -4.21 -6.85 10.47
N VAL A 23 -5.16 -5.93 10.30
CA VAL A 23 -4.91 -4.50 10.49
C VAL A 23 -5.49 -4.02 11.81
N THR A 24 -4.60 -3.67 12.72
CA THR A 24 -4.96 -3.07 14.03
C THR A 24 -4.81 -1.55 13.99
N GLY A 25 -5.60 -0.84 14.79
CA GLY A 25 -5.49 0.62 14.92
C GLY A 25 -6.31 1.43 13.91
N LEU A 26 -7.00 0.78 12.96
CA LEU A 26 -7.96 1.43 12.08
C LEU A 26 -9.40 1.22 12.56
N GLN A 27 -10.24 2.25 12.37
CA GLN A 27 -11.67 2.14 12.64
C GLN A 27 -12.34 1.24 11.59
N LYS A 28 -13.46 0.61 11.96
CA LYS A 28 -14.25 -0.25 11.07
C LYS A 28 -14.58 0.44 9.73
N SER A 29 -14.93 1.73 9.76
CA SER A 29 -15.23 2.50 8.54
C SER A 29 -14.02 2.67 7.62
N HIS A 30 -12.79 2.73 8.17
CA HIS A 30 -11.56 2.79 7.39
C HIS A 30 -11.26 1.44 6.72
N ILE A 31 -11.44 0.34 7.46
CA ILE A 31 -11.26 -1.02 6.94
C ILE A 31 -12.26 -1.30 5.82
N SER A 32 -13.54 -0.99 6.05
CA SER A 32 -14.57 -1.13 5.01
C SER A 32 -14.28 -0.28 3.77
N GLY A 33 -13.81 0.97 3.96
CA GLY A 33 -13.42 1.84 2.85
C GLY A 33 -12.23 1.29 2.06
N LEU A 34 -11.23 0.77 2.76
CA LEU A 34 -10.07 0.14 2.13
C LEU A 34 -10.48 -1.07 1.28
N ALA A 35 -11.37 -1.91 1.82
CA ALA A 35 -11.89 -3.07 1.12
C ALA A 35 -12.70 -2.69 -0.13
N ASP A 36 -13.59 -1.70 -0.01
CA ASP A 36 -14.40 -1.21 -1.13
C ASP A 36 -13.53 -0.68 -2.28
N LEU A 37 -12.52 0.14 -1.96
CA LEU A 37 -11.63 0.69 -2.99
C LEU A 37 -10.73 -0.38 -3.59
N SER A 38 -10.18 -1.28 -2.77
CA SER A 38 -9.34 -2.38 -3.25
C SER A 38 -10.13 -3.29 -4.21
N ALA A 39 -11.36 -3.65 -3.86
CA ALA A 39 -12.25 -4.42 -4.73
C ALA A 39 -12.56 -3.68 -6.03
N SER A 40 -12.73 -2.35 -5.98
CA SER A 40 -12.99 -1.52 -7.15
C SER A 40 -11.78 -1.47 -8.08
N VAL A 41 -10.56 -1.32 -7.55
CA VAL A 41 -9.29 -1.38 -8.32
C VAL A 41 -9.13 -2.74 -8.98
N LEU A 42 -9.34 -3.83 -8.25
CA LEU A 42 -9.25 -5.18 -8.79
C LEU A 42 -10.25 -5.43 -9.93
N ALA A 43 -11.45 -4.91 -9.81
CA ALA A 43 -12.51 -5.09 -10.79
C ALA A 43 -12.28 -4.26 -12.05
N THR A 44 -11.83 -3.02 -11.93
CA THR A 44 -11.54 -2.14 -13.06
C THR A 44 -10.16 -2.38 -13.66
N ARG A 45 -9.23 -2.94 -12.87
CA ARG A 45 -7.78 -3.01 -13.21
C ARG A 45 -7.21 -1.63 -13.55
N ASN A 46 -7.74 -0.60 -12.94
CA ASN A 46 -7.41 0.79 -13.21
C ASN A 46 -7.42 1.58 -11.91
N VAL A 47 -6.53 2.57 -11.81
CA VAL A 47 -6.43 3.50 -10.68
C VAL A 47 -7.20 4.81 -10.91
N ASN A 48 -7.96 4.90 -11.98
CA ASN A 48 -8.81 6.06 -12.27
C ASN A 48 -10.05 6.04 -11.36
N THR A 49 -10.13 7.03 -10.47
CA THR A 49 -11.22 7.15 -9.50
C THR A 49 -12.60 7.31 -10.15
N GLY A 50 -12.66 7.89 -11.34
CA GLY A 50 -13.90 8.02 -12.12
C GLY A 50 -14.51 6.66 -12.48
N GLU A 51 -13.68 5.65 -12.78
CA GLU A 51 -14.17 4.30 -13.05
C GLU A 51 -14.67 3.60 -11.79
N TRP A 52 -14.08 3.88 -10.62
CA TRP A 52 -14.51 3.28 -9.35
C TRP A 52 -15.91 3.75 -8.94
N ILE A 53 -16.28 5.00 -9.27
CA ILE A 53 -17.60 5.57 -8.94
C ILE A 53 -18.73 4.69 -9.47
N SER A 54 -18.55 4.09 -10.66
CA SER A 54 -19.59 3.28 -11.30
C SER A 54 -19.79 1.91 -10.66
N ILE A 55 -18.76 1.37 -9.98
CA ILE A 55 -18.76 -0.02 -9.52
C ILE A 55 -18.59 -0.21 -8.01
N ILE A 56 -18.18 0.84 -7.28
CA ILE A 56 -17.97 0.75 -5.83
C ILE A 56 -19.24 0.21 -5.15
N PRO A 57 -19.12 -0.77 -4.22
CA PRO A 57 -20.27 -1.49 -3.68
C PRO A 57 -21.02 -0.65 -2.61
N ARG A 58 -21.48 0.53 -3.02
CA ARG A 58 -22.25 1.47 -2.19
C ARG A 58 -23.58 1.80 -2.84
N HIS A 59 -24.67 1.54 -2.12
CA HIS A 59 -26.02 1.91 -2.52
C HIS A 59 -26.23 3.42 -2.31
N ALA A 60 -25.72 4.22 -3.23
CA ALA A 60 -25.82 5.66 -3.21
C ALA A 60 -25.82 6.21 -4.65
N ASP A 61 -26.24 7.45 -4.83
CA ASP A 61 -26.09 8.15 -6.11
C ASP A 61 -24.61 8.38 -6.46
N GLU A 62 -24.34 8.68 -7.72
CA GLU A 62 -22.99 8.86 -8.25
C GLU A 62 -22.19 9.93 -7.50
N LYS A 63 -22.81 11.08 -7.21
CA LYS A 63 -22.18 12.20 -6.49
C LYS A 63 -21.81 11.83 -5.04
N SER A 64 -22.62 11.01 -4.39
CA SER A 64 -22.35 10.51 -3.04
C SER A 64 -21.21 9.49 -3.05
N ARG A 65 -21.12 8.63 -4.07
CA ARG A 65 -19.99 7.69 -4.25
C ARG A 65 -18.69 8.42 -4.55
N GLU A 66 -18.71 9.44 -5.40
CA GLU A 66 -17.56 10.31 -5.66
C GLU A 66 -17.02 10.96 -4.37
N ARG A 67 -17.94 11.57 -3.58
CA ARG A 67 -17.57 12.17 -2.28
C ARG A 67 -17.01 11.14 -1.30
N TYR A 68 -17.53 9.93 -1.30
CA TYR A 68 -17.03 8.84 -0.46
C TYR A 68 -15.59 8.49 -0.82
N ILE A 69 -15.29 8.28 -2.10
CA ILE A 69 -13.93 7.99 -2.60
C ILE A 69 -12.98 9.14 -2.24
N SER A 70 -13.37 10.38 -2.55
CA SER A 70 -12.56 11.56 -2.27
C SER A 70 -12.23 11.72 -0.78
N ARG A 71 -13.22 11.54 0.11
CA ARG A 71 -13.02 11.59 1.56
C ARG A 71 -12.10 10.48 2.05
N PHE A 72 -12.22 9.28 1.50
CA PHE A 72 -11.35 8.17 1.85
C PHE A 72 -9.90 8.46 1.46
N LEU A 73 -9.66 8.88 0.22
CA LEU A 73 -8.31 9.17 -0.29
C LEU A 73 -7.64 10.36 0.40
N SER A 74 -8.42 11.32 0.88
CA SER A 74 -7.90 12.46 1.65
C SER A 74 -7.77 12.21 3.16
N ASN A 75 -8.12 11.01 3.64
CA ASN A 75 -8.11 10.70 5.06
C ASN A 75 -6.69 10.43 5.59
N LYS A 76 -6.14 11.40 6.32
CA LYS A 76 -4.80 11.34 6.91
C LYS A 76 -4.63 10.29 8.03
N LEU A 77 -5.73 9.71 8.54
CA LEU A 77 -5.69 8.65 9.55
C LEU A 77 -5.36 7.29 8.94
N ILE A 78 -5.56 7.12 7.63
CA ILE A 78 -5.25 5.89 6.92
C ILE A 78 -3.79 5.97 6.44
N LYS A 79 -2.89 5.55 7.32
CA LYS A 79 -1.45 5.53 7.00
C LYS A 79 -1.08 4.18 6.37
N PRO A 80 -0.35 4.17 5.24
CA PRO A 80 0.09 2.94 4.58
C PRO A 80 0.80 1.96 5.52
N ASN A 81 1.66 2.47 6.40
CA ASN A 81 2.41 1.64 7.36
C ASN A 81 1.51 0.85 8.32
N LEU A 82 0.36 1.42 8.75
CA LEU A 82 -0.59 0.69 9.60
C LEU A 82 -1.21 -0.50 8.87
N VAL A 83 -1.46 -0.35 7.57
CA VAL A 83 -2.00 -1.42 6.74
C VAL A 83 -0.91 -2.46 6.45
N MET A 84 0.24 -2.02 5.95
CA MET A 84 1.32 -2.91 5.51
C MET A 84 1.92 -3.72 6.65
N LYS A 85 1.95 -3.19 7.88
CA LYS A 85 2.40 -3.91 9.07
C LYS A 85 1.68 -5.26 9.26
N GLY A 86 0.39 -5.30 8.96
CA GLY A 86 -0.42 -6.53 9.06
C GLY A 86 -0.04 -7.62 8.05
N PHE A 87 0.62 -7.25 6.94
CA PHE A 87 1.03 -8.18 5.89
C PHE A 87 2.49 -8.63 6.00
N ILE A 88 3.31 -7.97 6.82
CA ILE A 88 4.74 -8.28 6.95
C ILE A 88 4.99 -9.75 7.33
N PRO A 89 4.29 -10.38 8.31
CA PRO A 89 4.54 -11.78 8.65
C PRO A 89 4.35 -12.74 7.48
N GLU A 90 3.30 -12.53 6.68
CA GLU A 90 3.05 -13.34 5.48
C GLU A 90 4.13 -13.11 4.42
N LEU A 91 4.46 -11.86 4.12
CA LEU A 91 5.49 -11.52 3.15
C LEU A 91 6.84 -12.13 3.53
N LEU A 92 7.22 -12.09 4.81
CA LEU A 92 8.45 -12.72 5.32
C LEU A 92 8.41 -14.24 5.13
N SER A 93 7.28 -14.88 5.36
CA SER A 93 7.13 -16.34 5.15
C SER A 93 7.33 -16.73 3.68
N MET A 94 7.01 -15.83 2.76
CA MET A 94 7.16 -16.01 1.31
C MET A 94 8.58 -15.73 0.78
N CYS A 95 9.49 -15.20 1.61
CA CYS A 95 10.86 -14.83 1.17
C CYS A 95 11.79 -16.03 0.89
N GLY A 96 11.34 -17.27 1.02
CA GLY A 96 12.16 -18.45 0.74
C GLY A 96 13.29 -18.72 1.75
N THR A 97 13.42 -17.89 2.78
CA THR A 97 14.43 -17.98 3.85
C THR A 97 13.84 -18.44 5.17
N ASN A 98 12.63 -19.01 5.14
CA ASN A 98 11.82 -19.32 6.32
C ASN A 98 11.65 -18.11 7.26
N GLY A 99 11.57 -16.90 6.68
CA GLY A 99 11.41 -15.65 7.42
C GLY A 99 12.66 -15.18 8.18
N LYS A 100 13.83 -15.81 7.98
CA LYS A 100 15.05 -15.47 8.72
C LYS A 100 15.81 -14.30 8.14
N ILE A 101 15.69 -14.05 6.84
CA ILE A 101 16.40 -12.97 6.13
C ILE A 101 15.40 -12.19 5.31
N ALA A 102 15.35 -10.88 5.53
CA ALA A 102 14.60 -9.93 4.72
C ALA A 102 15.57 -9.13 3.83
N ILE A 103 15.36 -9.18 2.52
CA ILE A 103 16.10 -8.33 1.58
C ILE A 103 15.21 -7.13 1.26
N LEU A 104 15.59 -5.97 1.78
CA LEU A 104 14.94 -4.71 1.50
C LEU A 104 15.62 -4.03 0.32
N MET A 105 14.80 -3.45 -0.56
CA MET A 105 15.26 -2.66 -1.70
C MET A 105 14.72 -1.25 -1.55
N LEU A 106 15.63 -0.26 -1.57
CA LEU A 106 15.31 1.15 -1.57
C LEU A 106 15.44 1.69 -3.00
N ASP A 107 14.39 2.25 -3.53
CA ASP A 107 14.35 2.80 -4.88
C ASP A 107 13.68 4.18 -4.88
N GLN A 108 14.16 5.07 -5.74
CA GLN A 108 13.57 6.37 -6.00
C GLN A 108 13.14 6.43 -7.46
N SER A 109 11.88 6.77 -7.68
CA SER A 109 11.29 6.85 -9.02
C SER A 109 10.53 8.16 -9.22
N LYS A 110 10.71 8.80 -10.36
CA LYS A 110 9.94 9.98 -10.74
C LYS A 110 8.49 9.57 -11.02
N ILE A 111 7.53 10.26 -10.38
CA ILE A 111 6.10 10.04 -10.64
C ILE A 111 5.58 11.06 -11.65
N SER A 112 5.93 12.32 -11.46
CA SER A 112 5.53 13.42 -12.33
C SER A 112 6.51 14.58 -12.20
N ASP A 113 6.31 15.66 -12.94
CA ASP A 113 7.18 16.84 -12.82
C ASP A 113 7.08 17.44 -11.41
N GLY A 114 8.22 17.44 -10.70
CA GLY A 114 8.34 17.93 -9.35
C GLY A 114 7.95 16.96 -8.25
N PHE A 115 7.61 15.70 -8.56
CA PHE A 115 7.29 14.68 -7.55
C PHE A 115 8.08 13.40 -7.77
N GLU A 116 8.74 12.96 -6.72
CA GLU A 116 9.48 11.70 -6.65
C GLU A 116 8.82 10.77 -5.62
N CYS A 117 8.85 9.46 -5.89
CA CYS A 117 8.45 8.42 -4.94
C CYS A 117 9.70 7.73 -4.42
N LEU A 118 9.89 7.77 -3.13
CA LEU A 118 10.83 6.90 -2.43
C LEU A 118 10.07 5.67 -1.97
N MET A 119 10.54 4.48 -2.30
CA MET A 119 9.89 3.21 -2.01
C MET A 119 10.85 2.25 -1.34
N VAL A 120 10.38 1.59 -0.29
CA VAL A 120 11.03 0.41 0.28
C VAL A 120 10.20 -0.81 -0.09
N SER A 121 10.84 -1.77 -0.72
CA SER A 121 10.22 -3.03 -1.11
C SER A 121 10.92 -4.21 -0.46
N LEU A 122 10.16 -5.26 -0.13
CA LEU A 122 10.69 -6.54 0.32
C LEU A 122 10.81 -7.48 -0.89
N LYS A 123 11.97 -8.13 -1.04
CA LYS A 123 12.16 -9.16 -2.08
C LYS A 123 11.40 -10.42 -1.71
N VAL A 124 10.42 -10.80 -2.52
CA VAL A 124 9.63 -12.02 -2.37
C VAL A 124 9.74 -12.83 -3.67
N GLY A 125 10.49 -13.92 -3.63
CA GLY A 125 10.83 -14.66 -4.85
C GLY A 125 11.54 -13.74 -5.87
N GLU A 126 11.01 -13.68 -7.09
CA GLU A 126 11.52 -12.83 -8.17
C GLU A 126 10.89 -11.43 -8.22
N ARG A 127 10.14 -11.03 -7.20
CA ARG A 127 9.40 -9.76 -7.17
C ARG A 127 9.82 -8.87 -6.01
N ALA A 128 9.70 -7.56 -6.24
CA ALA A 128 9.75 -6.53 -5.23
C ALA A 128 8.33 -6.21 -4.77
N MET A 129 8.03 -6.46 -3.50
CA MET A 129 6.72 -6.15 -2.90
C MET A 129 6.84 -4.86 -2.10
N PRO A 130 6.19 -3.75 -2.53
CA PRO A 130 6.23 -2.49 -1.79
C PRO A 130 5.69 -2.67 -0.37
N VAL A 131 6.46 -2.21 0.63
CA VAL A 131 6.07 -2.27 2.05
C VAL A 131 5.96 -0.88 2.68
N ALA A 132 6.67 0.10 2.15
CA ALA A 132 6.51 1.50 2.53
C ALA A 132 6.90 2.43 1.38
N TRP A 133 6.28 3.60 1.31
CA TRP A 133 6.61 4.61 0.32
C TRP A 133 6.31 6.02 0.83
N LYS A 134 7.01 7.00 0.26
CA LYS A 134 6.79 8.43 0.52
C LYS A 134 6.88 9.20 -0.78
N ILE A 135 5.89 10.02 -1.06
CA ILE A 135 5.91 10.96 -2.18
C ILE A 135 6.47 12.28 -1.68
N VAL A 136 7.48 12.79 -2.36
CA VAL A 136 8.20 14.00 -2.01
C VAL A 136 8.15 14.99 -3.17
N GLU A 137 7.80 16.22 -2.89
CA GLU A 137 7.90 17.31 -3.87
C GLU A 137 9.37 17.75 -3.96
N THR A 138 10.04 17.31 -5.02
CA THR A 138 11.46 17.62 -5.30
C THR A 138 11.75 17.43 -6.78
N LYS A 139 12.81 18.07 -7.28
CA LYS A 139 13.30 17.89 -8.66
C LYS A 139 14.63 17.15 -8.73
N GLY A 140 14.99 16.41 -7.70
CA GLY A 140 16.26 15.70 -7.64
C GLY A 140 16.24 14.59 -6.59
N ALA A 141 17.42 14.18 -6.15
CA ALA A 141 17.55 13.14 -5.14
C ALA A 141 16.80 13.51 -3.84
N ILE A 142 16.10 12.53 -3.29
CA ILE A 142 15.46 12.66 -1.97
C ILE A 142 16.54 12.60 -0.90
N GLY A 143 16.56 13.60 -0.02
CA GLY A 143 17.58 13.75 1.01
C GLY A 143 17.63 12.57 1.99
N PHE A 144 18.80 12.30 2.54
CA PHE A 144 19.11 11.17 3.43
C PHE A 144 18.14 11.07 4.63
N ASN A 145 17.78 12.20 5.25
CA ASN A 145 16.86 12.18 6.41
C ASN A 145 15.50 11.56 6.09
N VAL A 146 15.00 11.77 4.85
CA VAL A 146 13.72 11.20 4.39
C VAL A 146 13.86 9.71 4.12
N GLN A 147 15.01 9.30 3.56
CA GLN A 147 15.34 7.90 3.33
C GLN A 147 15.45 7.14 4.66
N GLU A 148 16.17 7.71 5.62
CA GLU A 148 16.32 7.15 6.96
C GLU A 148 14.97 7.02 7.69
N GLU A 149 14.14 8.08 7.69
CA GLU A 149 12.80 8.04 8.28
C GLU A 149 11.95 6.90 7.69
N LEU A 150 11.95 6.75 6.36
CA LEU A 150 11.18 5.71 5.69
C LEU A 150 11.72 4.31 6.01
N LEU A 151 13.03 4.12 5.98
CA LEU A 151 13.68 2.86 6.34
C LEU A 151 13.37 2.48 7.79
N ASN A 152 13.53 3.39 8.74
CA ASN A 152 13.23 3.13 10.15
C ASN A 152 11.76 2.70 10.34
N SER A 153 10.84 3.32 9.59
CA SER A 153 9.43 2.91 9.65
C SER A 153 9.18 1.46 9.19
N VAL A 154 10.03 0.94 8.29
CA VAL A 154 9.97 -0.47 7.85
C VAL A 154 10.64 -1.37 8.87
N LEU A 155 11.79 -0.96 9.42
CA LEU A 155 12.49 -1.72 10.47
C LEU A 155 11.60 -1.97 11.69
N ASP A 156 10.81 -0.98 12.07
CA ASP A 156 9.82 -1.09 13.17
C ASP A 156 8.69 -2.11 12.90
N MET A 157 8.50 -2.50 11.65
CA MET A 157 7.50 -3.51 11.28
C MET A 157 8.06 -4.93 11.20
N ILE A 158 9.39 -5.08 11.08
CA ILE A 158 10.06 -6.37 10.93
C ILE A 158 10.46 -6.88 12.32
N PRO A 159 10.19 -8.16 12.64
CA PRO A 159 10.63 -8.75 13.90
C PRO A 159 12.14 -8.68 14.09
N SER A 160 12.61 -8.44 15.31
CA SER A 160 14.02 -8.22 15.64
C SER A 160 14.95 -9.42 15.38
N GLU A 161 14.37 -10.62 15.32
CA GLU A 161 15.07 -11.86 15.00
C GLU A 161 15.35 -12.07 13.50
N VAL A 162 14.78 -11.22 12.64
CA VAL A 162 14.97 -11.28 11.20
C VAL A 162 16.22 -10.49 10.82
N SER A 163 17.19 -11.16 10.18
CA SER A 163 18.35 -10.49 9.60
C SER A 163 17.94 -9.66 8.37
N ILE A 164 18.44 -8.43 8.29
CA ILE A 164 18.08 -7.52 7.21
C ILE A 164 19.27 -7.28 6.30
N PHE A 165 19.06 -7.43 5.00
CA PHE A 165 20.00 -7.01 3.95
C PHE A 165 19.37 -5.86 3.17
N LEU A 166 20.03 -4.71 3.12
CA LEU A 166 19.57 -3.54 2.38
C LEU A 166 20.31 -3.43 1.04
N ALA A 167 19.55 -3.43 -0.05
CA ALA A 167 20.01 -3.09 -1.38
C ALA A 167 19.47 -1.71 -1.77
N ALA A 168 20.33 -0.81 -2.19
CA ALA A 168 19.95 0.52 -2.67
C ALA A 168 20.68 0.82 -3.98
N ASP A 169 20.03 1.50 -4.90
CA ASP A 169 20.67 1.97 -6.12
C ASP A 169 21.58 3.19 -5.80
N ARG A 170 22.72 3.26 -6.47
CA ARG A 170 23.72 4.32 -6.27
C ARG A 170 23.21 5.73 -6.59
N GLY A 171 22.12 5.85 -7.34
CA GLY A 171 21.49 7.15 -7.65
C GLY A 171 20.85 7.87 -6.47
N GLY A 172 20.63 7.18 -5.35
CA GLY A 172 19.99 7.73 -4.15
C GLY A 172 20.91 8.00 -2.95
N LEU A 173 22.21 7.74 -3.09
CA LEU A 173 23.19 7.84 -1.98
C LEU A 173 24.20 9.00 -2.16
N ASN A 174 23.83 10.09 -2.79
CA ASN A 174 24.65 11.31 -2.88
C ASN A 174 24.25 12.33 -1.83
#